data_05cee9460fa94cbe4954c79c96bdbae5
#
_entry.id   05cee9460fa94cbe4954c79c96bdbae5
#
_cell.length_a   1.000
_cell.length_b   1.000
_cell.length_c   1.000
_cell.angle_alpha   90.00
_cell.angle_beta   90.00
_cell.angle_gamma   90.00
#
_symmetry.space_group_name_H-M   'P 1'
#
loop_
_entity.id
_entity.type
_entity.pdbx_description
1 polymer ?
#
loop_
_entity_poly.entity_id
_entity_poly.type
_entity_poly.pdbx_seq_one_letter_code
_entity_poly.pdbx_strand_id
1 'polypeptide(L)'
;MYRCKYKTQKALLPLVQLIECGARELQATSKAGMTSTPPGTPGHRSGSNRKVTSPIPIVRSTGALSPLSLGSFSFSSSRPFTPSPMPSPPSSPPAPSSPSGLIQAAKDALMDAVSKRDSKTSYLAIDEDMRDMCYYYTHLGTDERSEFLMYMATALSTDHHVVEELIQQKPKVGDNDGANGAQLLRWEDRLRQSLQPPHHWVFSQISRLSGGVKFLVDMRQDLLATLYTKASDPTASVVLKTLDTVLRELLSLWFTVGLLEVQRITWESPCNILQKISEYEAVHPVRNWTDLKRRVGLYRRCFTFTHSCMPKEPLVVLHIFLTNEISNSMAKILQSSRASSTEKDNKKKDHEDPAYINTAIFYSITSTQKGLQGIELGNYLIKRVVHELKAEFPNMTQFSSLSPIPGYVKWLNGMMAQAQRGEVTIFMKSEEEELMQCLEVKTPSSIYDRLKKLFTTSGWVEETELVNALEAPLMRLCAYYLVVEKRRGYALDGVANFHLKNGAVLWRINWQADQSHRGLANSCGIMVNYRYFLDECESNSRTYLESQEIILSDSVKFLVNTALSKVVKKGSESSSVPLPHPRSPTPPLITVTPDSKI
;
A
#
# COMPACT_ATOMS: atom_id res chain seq x y z
N MET A 1 -19.80 11.84 23.21
CA MET A 1 -19.31 11.59 21.84
C MET A 1 -18.86 10.14 21.57
N TYR A 2 -19.11 9.18 22.44
CA TYR A 2 -18.65 7.78 22.31
C TYR A 2 -19.73 6.76 21.88
N ARG A 3 -20.95 7.18 21.63
CA ARG A 3 -22.07 6.26 21.28
C ARG A 3 -22.40 6.13 19.78
N CYS A 4 -21.75 6.89 18.91
CA CYS A 4 -22.09 6.89 17.46
C CYS A 4 -21.26 5.89 16.61
N LYS A 5 -20.10 5.38 17.10
CA LYS A 5 -19.22 4.49 16.31
C LYS A 5 -19.67 3.03 16.23
N TYR A 6 -20.56 2.57 17.14
CA TYR A 6 -20.96 1.14 17.17
C TYR A 6 -22.20 0.81 16.30
N LYS A 7 -22.97 1.80 15.83
CA LYS A 7 -24.15 1.52 14.99
C LYS A 7 -23.83 1.34 13.51
N THR A 8 -22.73 1.89 13.04
CA THR A 8 -22.32 1.79 11.61
C THR A 8 -21.79 0.41 11.24
N GLN A 9 -21.20 -0.33 12.17
CA GLN A 9 -20.69 -1.68 11.92
C GLN A 9 -21.79 -2.74 11.76
N LYS A 10 -22.95 -2.57 12.37
CA LYS A 10 -24.08 -3.52 12.23
C LYS A 10 -24.87 -3.38 10.92
N ALA A 11 -24.80 -2.24 10.24
CA ALA A 11 -25.47 -2.03 8.95
C ALA A 11 -24.69 -2.56 7.75
N LEU A 12 -23.40 -2.85 7.90
CA LEU A 12 -22.52 -3.35 6.82
C LEU A 12 -22.47 -4.89 6.72
N LEU A 13 -22.89 -5.62 7.76
CA LEU A 13 -22.88 -7.09 7.73
C LEU A 13 -23.73 -7.72 6.60
N PRO A 14 -24.91 -7.20 6.24
CA PRO A 14 -25.70 -7.78 5.14
C PRO A 14 -25.08 -7.56 3.76
N LEU A 15 -24.33 -6.44 3.56
CA LEU A 15 -23.72 -6.14 2.26
C LEU A 15 -22.49 -7.02 1.99
N VAL A 16 -21.70 -7.32 3.02
CA VAL A 16 -20.55 -8.23 2.92
C VAL A 16 -21.02 -9.66 2.60
N GLN A 17 -22.12 -10.11 3.21
CA GLN A 17 -22.68 -11.43 2.92
C GLN A 17 -23.27 -11.54 1.50
N LEU A 18 -23.82 -10.47 0.95
CA LEU A 18 -24.31 -10.44 -0.44
C LEU A 18 -23.15 -10.49 -1.46
N ILE A 19 -22.03 -9.85 -1.16
CA ILE A 19 -20.82 -9.89 -2.02
C ILE A 19 -20.16 -11.27 -1.95
N GLU A 20 -20.12 -11.91 -0.78
CA GLU A 20 -19.60 -13.28 -0.65
C GLU A 20 -20.49 -14.33 -1.31
N CYS A 21 -21.83 -14.15 -1.30
CA CYS A 21 -22.76 -15.03 -2.01
C CYS A 21 -22.59 -14.91 -3.54
N GLY A 22 -22.46 -13.70 -4.09
CA GLY A 22 -22.21 -13.48 -5.52
C GLY A 22 -20.88 -14.05 -6.01
N ALA A 23 -19.83 -13.99 -5.17
CA ALA A 23 -18.53 -14.57 -5.50
C ALA A 23 -18.53 -16.10 -5.48
N ARG A 24 -19.34 -16.73 -4.61
CA ARG A 24 -19.49 -18.20 -4.57
C ARG A 24 -20.33 -18.74 -5.74
N GLU A 25 -21.33 -18.01 -6.19
CA GLU A 25 -22.10 -18.41 -7.39
C GLU A 25 -21.27 -18.33 -8.67
N LEU A 26 -20.40 -17.33 -8.82
CA LEU A 26 -19.47 -17.23 -9.95
C LEU A 26 -18.42 -18.34 -9.98
N GLN A 27 -17.98 -18.84 -8.80
CA GLN A 27 -17.08 -19.99 -8.72
C GLN A 27 -17.79 -21.33 -8.95
N ALA A 28 -19.07 -21.45 -8.61
CA ALA A 28 -19.86 -22.66 -8.84
C ALA A 28 -20.18 -22.84 -10.32
N THR A 29 -20.46 -21.78 -11.06
CA THR A 29 -20.72 -21.83 -12.52
C THR A 29 -19.49 -22.16 -13.35
N SER A 30 -18.27 -21.79 -12.85
CA SER A 30 -17.01 -22.16 -13.51
C SER A 30 -16.61 -23.62 -13.34
N LYS A 31 -17.12 -24.32 -12.31
CA LYS A 31 -16.83 -25.76 -12.07
C LYS A 31 -17.86 -26.73 -12.68
N ALA A 32 -19.01 -26.25 -13.16
CA ALA A 32 -20.08 -27.09 -13.68
C ALA A 32 -19.96 -27.39 -15.18
N GLY A 33 -18.89 -26.94 -15.86
CA GLY A 33 -18.71 -27.10 -17.31
C GLY A 33 -17.98 -28.34 -17.80
N MET A 34 -17.57 -29.26 -16.93
CA MET A 34 -16.90 -30.52 -17.35
C MET A 34 -17.41 -31.71 -16.54
N THR A 35 -18.43 -32.38 -16.99
CA THR A 35 -18.68 -33.83 -16.99
C THR A 35 -20.15 -34.10 -17.28
N SER A 36 -20.45 -34.55 -18.45
CA SER A 36 -21.73 -35.24 -18.75
C SER A 36 -21.45 -36.49 -19.59
N THR A 37 -21.60 -37.65 -18.97
CA THR A 37 -21.92 -38.89 -19.68
C THR A 37 -23.08 -39.58 -18.96
N PRO A 38 -24.05 -40.20 -19.67
CA PRO A 38 -25.35 -40.57 -19.11
C PRO A 38 -25.39 -41.99 -18.49
N PRO A 39 -26.46 -42.33 -17.76
CA PRO A 39 -26.53 -43.51 -16.90
C PRO A 39 -27.06 -44.78 -17.63
N GLY A 40 -26.47 -45.91 -17.29
CA GLY A 40 -26.99 -47.24 -17.63
C GLY A 40 -27.30 -48.03 -16.36
N THR A 41 -28.45 -48.65 -16.34
CA THR A 41 -29.12 -49.38 -15.24
C THR A 41 -28.55 -50.81 -14.97
N PRO A 42 -28.98 -51.52 -13.92
CA PRO A 42 -28.12 -52.39 -13.10
C PRO A 42 -28.29 -53.90 -13.34
N GLY A 43 -27.27 -54.65 -12.99
CA GLY A 43 -27.32 -56.11 -13.04
C GLY A 43 -26.42 -56.80 -12.04
N HIS A 44 -27.00 -57.71 -11.35
CA HIS A 44 -26.63 -58.55 -10.21
C HIS A 44 -25.33 -59.37 -10.24
N ARG A 45 -24.79 -59.56 -9.04
CA ARG A 45 -24.25 -60.81 -8.39
C ARG A 45 -22.81 -61.28 -8.58
N SER A 46 -22.19 -61.35 -7.41
CA SER A 46 -21.44 -62.50 -6.80
C SER A 46 -20.02 -62.82 -7.27
N GLY A 47 -19.12 -62.82 -6.33
CA GLY A 47 -18.27 -64.00 -6.09
C GLY A 47 -16.75 -63.83 -6.24
N SER A 48 -16.13 -63.91 -5.09
CA SER A 48 -14.88 -64.62 -4.75
C SER A 48 -13.49 -64.18 -5.30
N ASN A 49 -12.67 -63.81 -4.31
CA ASN A 49 -11.26 -64.21 -4.09
C ASN A 49 -10.35 -64.63 -5.27
N ARG A 50 -9.24 -64.02 -5.47
CA ARG A 50 -7.91 -64.55 -5.08
C ARG A 50 -6.75 -63.64 -5.51
N LYS A 51 -5.76 -63.67 -4.68
CA LYS A 51 -4.39 -63.13 -4.72
C LYS A 51 -3.58 -63.43 -6.01
N VAL A 52 -2.55 -62.61 -6.22
CA VAL A 52 -1.15 -63.00 -6.43
C VAL A 52 -0.41 -62.25 -7.56
N THR A 53 0.64 -61.51 -7.16
CA THR A 53 1.99 -61.28 -7.71
C THR A 53 2.26 -60.60 -9.05
N SER A 54 3.20 -59.64 -8.94
CA SER A 54 4.06 -59.02 -9.96
C SER A 54 4.99 -60.07 -10.67
N PRO A 55 5.90 -59.78 -11.61
CA PRO A 55 6.61 -58.53 -11.92
C PRO A 55 6.93 -58.24 -13.42
N ILE A 56 7.62 -57.13 -13.64
CA ILE A 56 8.34 -56.52 -14.79
C ILE A 56 9.07 -57.52 -15.71
N PRO A 57 9.31 -57.22 -17.04
CA PRO A 57 10.62 -56.71 -17.38
C PRO A 57 10.75 -55.63 -18.46
N ILE A 58 11.84 -54.88 -18.35
CA ILE A 58 12.51 -53.95 -19.25
C ILE A 58 13.02 -54.67 -20.51
N VAL A 59 12.89 -54.07 -21.71
CA VAL A 59 13.81 -54.31 -22.82
C VAL A 59 14.14 -52.99 -23.54
N ARG A 60 15.45 -52.68 -23.55
CA ARG A 60 16.08 -51.75 -24.49
C ARG A 60 16.30 -52.41 -25.84
N SER A 61 16.17 -51.64 -26.94
CA SER A 61 17.04 -51.85 -28.10
C SER A 61 17.15 -50.57 -28.95
N THR A 62 18.36 -50.26 -29.26
CA THR A 62 18.95 -49.29 -30.18
C THR A 62 18.72 -49.70 -31.64
N GLY A 63 18.55 -48.77 -32.57
CA GLY A 63 18.67 -49.01 -34.00
C GLY A 63 18.47 -47.73 -34.83
N ALA A 64 19.57 -47.29 -35.42
CA ALA A 64 19.60 -46.21 -36.41
C ALA A 64 19.14 -46.70 -37.79
N LEU A 65 18.70 -45.76 -38.65
CA LEU A 65 19.10 -45.56 -40.06
C LEU A 65 17.96 -44.98 -40.93
N SER A 66 18.20 -43.77 -41.42
CA SER A 66 18.15 -43.23 -42.79
C SER A 66 16.87 -43.28 -43.69
N PRO A 67 16.78 -42.41 -44.71
CA PRO A 67 15.52 -41.76 -45.13
C PRO A 67 14.98 -42.36 -46.42
N LEU A 68 13.64 -42.30 -46.60
CA LEU A 68 13.04 -42.61 -47.90
C LEU A 68 11.86 -41.65 -48.22
N SER A 69 12.09 -40.97 -49.34
CA SER A 69 11.22 -40.58 -50.46
C SER A 69 9.83 -39.99 -50.22
N LEU A 70 9.71 -38.78 -50.78
CA LEU A 70 8.49 -38.06 -51.17
C LEU A 70 7.40 -38.94 -51.80
N GLY A 71 6.24 -38.91 -51.16
CA GLY A 71 4.98 -39.30 -51.76
C GLY A 71 4.06 -38.10 -51.87
N SER A 72 3.77 -37.68 -53.06
CA SER A 72 2.84 -36.59 -53.39
C SER A 72 1.40 -37.00 -53.06
N PHE A 73 0.79 -36.38 -52.07
CA PHE A 73 -0.67 -36.40 -51.87
C PHE A 73 -1.27 -35.09 -52.36
N SER A 74 -2.10 -35.23 -53.43
CA SER A 74 -2.93 -34.14 -53.95
C SER A 74 -4.07 -33.84 -52.97
N PHE A 75 -4.04 -32.65 -52.37
CA PHE A 75 -5.15 -32.09 -51.61
C PHE A 75 -6.19 -31.51 -52.59
N SER A 76 -7.40 -32.09 -52.58
CA SER A 76 -8.57 -31.51 -53.22
C SER A 76 -8.96 -30.22 -52.47
N SER A 77 -9.20 -29.17 -53.24
CA SER A 77 -9.53 -27.81 -52.78
C SER A 77 -10.84 -27.79 -51.97
N SER A 78 -10.74 -27.66 -50.67
CA SER A 78 -11.83 -27.17 -49.83
C SER A 78 -11.74 -25.63 -49.74
N ARG A 79 -12.87 -24.98 -49.99
CA ARG A 79 -13.05 -23.53 -50.01
C ARG A 79 -12.44 -22.87 -48.73
N PRO A 80 -11.80 -21.70 -48.83
CA PRO A 80 -11.32 -21.01 -47.66
C PRO A 80 -12.48 -20.53 -46.80
N PHE A 81 -12.44 -20.90 -45.51
CA PHE A 81 -13.29 -20.32 -44.48
C PHE A 81 -12.91 -18.85 -44.38
N THR A 82 -13.76 -17.94 -44.85
CA THR A 82 -13.69 -16.54 -44.53
C THR A 82 -14.17 -16.39 -43.09
N PRO A 83 -13.32 -15.93 -42.13
CA PRO A 83 -13.80 -15.60 -40.81
C PRO A 83 -14.79 -14.45 -40.96
N SER A 84 -15.97 -14.58 -40.35
CA SER A 84 -16.91 -13.47 -40.20
C SER A 84 -16.18 -12.29 -39.57
N PRO A 85 -16.38 -11.08 -40.07
CA PRO A 85 -15.75 -9.91 -39.47
C PRO A 85 -16.15 -9.79 -38.00
N MET A 86 -15.16 -9.72 -37.12
CA MET A 86 -15.41 -9.39 -35.74
C MET A 86 -16.19 -8.08 -35.69
N PRO A 87 -17.18 -7.91 -34.82
CA PRO A 87 -17.84 -6.63 -34.66
C PRO A 87 -16.77 -5.59 -34.34
N SER A 88 -16.77 -4.51 -35.13
CA SER A 88 -15.87 -3.37 -34.94
C SER A 88 -15.96 -2.90 -33.47
N PRO A 89 -14.85 -2.56 -32.82
CA PRO A 89 -14.93 -1.90 -31.52
C PRO A 89 -15.85 -0.69 -31.63
N PRO A 90 -16.65 -0.37 -30.60
CA PRO A 90 -17.54 0.79 -30.63
C PRO A 90 -16.72 2.00 -31.03
N SER A 91 -17.23 2.74 -32.04
CA SER A 91 -16.59 3.96 -32.55
C SER A 91 -16.35 4.93 -31.41
N SER A 92 -15.09 5.29 -31.19
CA SER A 92 -14.75 6.37 -30.24
C SER A 92 -15.52 7.64 -30.66
N PRO A 93 -16.07 8.39 -29.71
CA PRO A 93 -16.77 9.63 -30.02
C PRO A 93 -15.83 10.59 -30.78
N PRO A 94 -16.33 11.40 -31.72
CA PRO A 94 -15.48 12.34 -32.47
C PRO A 94 -14.84 13.31 -31.49
N ALA A 95 -13.50 13.33 -31.47
CA ALA A 95 -12.75 14.23 -30.59
C ALA A 95 -12.98 15.68 -31.01
N PRO A 96 -13.41 16.56 -30.07
CA PRO A 96 -13.47 18.01 -30.34
C PRO A 96 -12.05 18.53 -30.64
N SER A 97 -11.95 19.42 -31.62
CA SER A 97 -10.65 19.91 -32.15
C SER A 97 -9.99 20.98 -31.28
N SER A 98 -10.54 21.34 -30.11
CA SER A 98 -9.96 22.33 -29.20
C SER A 98 -10.01 21.86 -27.74
N PRO A 99 -9.03 22.23 -26.88
CA PRO A 99 -9.04 21.89 -25.45
C PRO A 99 -10.31 22.36 -24.73
N SER A 100 -10.78 23.57 -24.98
CA SER A 100 -12.03 24.10 -24.41
C SER A 100 -13.28 23.29 -24.83
N GLY A 101 -13.23 22.61 -25.96
CA GLY A 101 -14.30 21.72 -26.41
C GLY A 101 -14.31 20.39 -25.65
N LEU A 102 -13.14 19.87 -25.25
CA LEU A 102 -13.05 18.59 -24.52
C LEU A 102 -13.63 18.67 -23.11
N ILE A 103 -13.34 19.74 -22.37
CA ILE A 103 -13.90 19.92 -21.02
C ILE A 103 -15.41 20.12 -21.07
N GLN A 104 -15.90 20.86 -22.07
CA GLN A 104 -17.36 21.04 -22.21
C GLN A 104 -18.03 19.71 -22.56
N ALA A 105 -17.49 18.94 -23.50
CA ALA A 105 -17.98 17.60 -23.84
C ALA A 105 -18.01 16.65 -22.63
N ALA A 106 -16.99 16.71 -21.76
CA ALA A 106 -16.97 15.93 -20.54
C ALA A 106 -18.07 16.35 -19.55
N LYS A 107 -18.31 17.69 -19.42
CA LYS A 107 -19.39 18.23 -18.58
C LYS A 107 -20.77 17.85 -19.12
N ASP A 108 -20.96 17.94 -20.43
CA ASP A 108 -22.24 17.63 -21.09
C ASP A 108 -22.55 16.14 -20.93
N ALA A 109 -21.62 15.23 -21.23
CA ALA A 109 -21.80 13.80 -21.05
C ALA A 109 -22.11 13.43 -19.58
N LEU A 110 -21.46 14.08 -18.62
CA LEU A 110 -21.74 13.90 -17.21
C LEU A 110 -23.19 14.30 -16.87
N MET A 111 -23.63 15.46 -17.34
CA MET A 111 -24.98 15.97 -17.05
C MET A 111 -26.06 15.19 -17.78
N ASP A 112 -25.81 14.70 -18.99
CA ASP A 112 -26.70 13.81 -19.73
C ASP A 112 -26.92 12.50 -18.97
N ALA A 113 -25.87 11.88 -18.46
CA ALA A 113 -25.97 10.70 -17.61
C ALA A 113 -26.79 10.99 -16.34
N VAL A 114 -26.52 12.09 -15.65
CA VAL A 114 -27.22 12.49 -14.42
C VAL A 114 -28.72 12.75 -14.69
N SER A 115 -29.08 13.41 -15.83
CA SER A 115 -30.46 13.65 -16.21
C SER A 115 -31.28 12.37 -16.44
N LYS A 116 -30.58 11.28 -16.84
CA LYS A 116 -31.18 9.97 -17.08
C LYS A 116 -31.33 9.13 -15.80
N ARG A 117 -30.79 9.56 -14.67
CA ARG A 117 -30.78 8.82 -13.39
C ARG A 117 -32.16 8.36 -12.94
N ASP A 118 -33.11 9.29 -12.94
CA ASP A 118 -34.49 9.06 -12.43
C ASP A 118 -35.49 8.76 -13.56
N SER A 119 -35.00 8.66 -14.80
CA SER A 119 -35.81 8.33 -15.98
C SER A 119 -35.94 6.83 -16.19
N LYS A 120 -36.95 6.40 -16.95
CA LYS A 120 -37.09 5.01 -17.39
C LYS A 120 -36.10 4.63 -18.53
N THR A 121 -35.04 5.39 -18.69
CA THR A 121 -34.04 5.20 -19.74
C THR A 121 -33.24 3.91 -19.48
N SER A 122 -32.81 3.26 -20.55
CA SER A 122 -31.97 2.07 -20.45
C SER A 122 -30.67 2.36 -19.74
N TYR A 123 -30.23 1.49 -18.83
CA TYR A 123 -28.91 1.60 -18.18
C TYR A 123 -27.77 1.62 -19.19
N LEU A 124 -27.95 1.04 -20.41
CA LEU A 124 -26.94 1.10 -21.48
C LEU A 124 -26.66 2.51 -21.97
N ALA A 125 -27.67 3.38 -22.04
CA ALA A 125 -27.48 4.79 -22.43
C ALA A 125 -26.72 5.58 -21.34
N ILE A 126 -26.95 5.25 -20.07
CA ILE A 126 -26.19 5.83 -18.95
C ILE A 126 -24.72 5.36 -19.02
N ASP A 127 -24.50 4.08 -19.27
CA ASP A 127 -23.16 3.50 -19.40
C ASP A 127 -22.40 4.12 -20.59
N GLU A 128 -23.09 4.48 -21.70
CA GLU A 128 -22.51 5.16 -22.85
C GLU A 128 -22.05 6.57 -22.49
N ASP A 129 -22.94 7.39 -21.92
CA ASP A 129 -22.59 8.74 -21.47
C ASP A 129 -21.43 8.71 -20.45
N MET A 130 -21.42 7.75 -19.52
CA MET A 130 -20.34 7.61 -18.56
C MET A 130 -19.01 7.21 -19.21
N ARG A 131 -19.02 6.34 -20.27
CA ARG A 131 -17.81 6.02 -21.03
C ARG A 131 -17.29 7.24 -21.77
N ASP A 132 -18.17 8.01 -22.38
CA ASP A 132 -17.82 9.24 -23.10
C ASP A 132 -17.23 10.28 -22.15
N MET A 133 -17.83 10.51 -21.00
CA MET A 133 -17.29 11.36 -19.95
C MET A 133 -15.89 10.90 -19.51
N CYS A 134 -15.70 9.58 -19.24
CA CYS A 134 -14.40 9.03 -18.88
C CYS A 134 -13.37 9.20 -20.00
N TYR A 135 -13.78 9.03 -21.26
CA TYR A 135 -12.94 9.23 -22.42
C TYR A 135 -12.47 10.68 -22.52
N TYR A 136 -13.38 11.65 -22.50
CA TYR A 136 -13.04 13.06 -22.55
C TYR A 136 -12.15 13.48 -21.37
N TYR A 137 -12.49 13.05 -20.13
CA TYR A 137 -11.68 13.36 -18.95
C TYR A 137 -10.22 12.88 -19.07
N THR A 138 -10.00 11.69 -19.59
CA THR A 138 -8.63 11.16 -19.75
C THR A 138 -7.77 11.98 -20.71
N HIS A 139 -8.39 12.71 -21.64
CA HIS A 139 -7.71 13.56 -22.62
C HIS A 139 -7.54 15.03 -22.17
N LEU A 140 -8.12 15.41 -21.00
CA LEU A 140 -7.95 16.73 -20.42
C LEU A 140 -6.52 16.94 -19.91
N GLY A 141 -6.04 18.17 -20.02
CA GLY A 141 -4.82 18.62 -19.34
C GLY A 141 -5.01 18.77 -17.83
N THR A 142 -3.92 19.00 -17.10
CA THR A 142 -3.95 19.06 -15.61
C THR A 142 -4.89 20.14 -15.08
N ASP A 143 -4.84 21.34 -15.66
CA ASP A 143 -5.68 22.48 -15.24
C ASP A 143 -7.15 22.23 -15.57
N GLU A 144 -7.45 21.65 -16.73
CA GLU A 144 -8.79 21.29 -17.17
C GLU A 144 -9.40 20.18 -16.29
N ARG A 145 -8.59 19.18 -15.86
CA ARG A 145 -9.01 18.18 -14.89
C ARG A 145 -9.36 18.81 -13.54
N SER A 146 -8.53 19.76 -13.09
CA SER A 146 -8.82 20.52 -11.87
C SER A 146 -10.13 21.29 -11.97
N GLU A 147 -10.40 21.94 -13.11
CA GLU A 147 -11.65 22.64 -13.38
C GLU A 147 -12.85 21.68 -13.42
N PHE A 148 -12.73 20.53 -14.11
CA PHE A 148 -13.78 19.52 -14.16
C PHE A 148 -14.11 18.96 -12.77
N LEU A 149 -13.10 18.70 -11.93
CA LEU A 149 -13.29 18.22 -10.56
C LEU A 149 -14.00 19.27 -9.70
N MET A 150 -13.67 20.54 -9.85
CA MET A 150 -14.38 21.65 -9.21
C MET A 150 -15.84 21.71 -9.67
N TYR A 151 -16.08 21.60 -10.98
CA TYR A 151 -17.43 21.57 -11.53
C TYR A 151 -18.24 20.40 -10.97
N MET A 152 -17.70 19.18 -10.99
CA MET A 152 -18.36 17.99 -10.42
C MET A 152 -18.67 18.18 -8.92
N ALA A 153 -17.71 18.69 -8.15
CA ALA A 153 -17.87 18.90 -6.73
C ALA A 153 -18.95 19.93 -6.40
N THR A 154 -19.17 20.94 -7.27
CA THR A 154 -20.13 22.02 -7.07
C THR A 154 -21.50 21.66 -7.65
N ALA A 155 -21.56 21.25 -8.92
CA ALA A 155 -22.81 20.97 -9.63
C ALA A 155 -23.51 19.69 -9.11
N LEU A 156 -22.75 18.73 -8.57
CA LEU A 156 -23.27 17.48 -8.02
C LEU A 156 -23.14 17.41 -6.49
N SER A 157 -23.17 18.55 -5.82
CA SER A 157 -23.24 18.64 -4.36
C SER A 157 -24.63 18.23 -3.83
N THR A 158 -24.73 18.03 -2.52
CA THR A 158 -26.01 17.84 -1.83
C THR A 158 -26.92 19.06 -2.04
N ASP A 159 -28.16 18.84 -2.44
CA ASP A 159 -29.17 19.91 -2.54
C ASP A 159 -29.68 20.24 -1.14
N HIS A 160 -29.17 21.33 -0.57
CA HIS A 160 -29.53 21.77 0.77
C HIS A 160 -30.96 22.24 0.87
N HIS A 161 -31.58 22.74 -0.23
CA HIS A 161 -32.97 23.16 -0.24
C HIS A 161 -33.91 21.97 -0.03
N VAL A 162 -33.71 20.88 -0.78
CA VAL A 162 -34.47 19.63 -0.63
C VAL A 162 -34.27 19.03 0.77
N VAL A 163 -33.06 19.08 1.32
CA VAL A 163 -32.77 18.60 2.68
C VAL A 163 -33.55 19.43 3.71
N GLU A 164 -33.58 20.74 3.56
CA GLU A 164 -34.27 21.63 4.49
C GLU A 164 -35.78 21.44 4.45
N GLU A 165 -36.36 21.27 3.26
CA GLU A 165 -37.79 20.92 3.09
C GLU A 165 -38.12 19.59 3.78
N LEU A 166 -37.30 18.57 3.62
CA LEU A 166 -37.50 17.28 4.29
C LEU A 166 -37.39 17.37 5.80
N ILE A 167 -36.50 18.22 6.34
CA ILE A 167 -36.40 18.45 7.79
C ILE A 167 -37.69 19.07 8.33
N GLN A 168 -38.29 19.99 7.60
CA GLN A 168 -39.57 20.63 7.98
C GLN A 168 -40.76 19.64 7.95
N GLN A 169 -40.69 18.61 7.09
CA GLN A 169 -41.70 17.55 6.94
C GLN A 169 -41.54 16.39 7.94
N LYS A 170 -40.70 16.52 8.97
CA LYS A 170 -40.50 15.47 9.95
C LYS A 170 -41.81 15.03 10.62
N PRO A 171 -42.18 13.74 10.58
CA PRO A 171 -43.38 13.25 11.25
C PRO A 171 -43.32 13.49 12.76
N LYS A 172 -44.40 13.96 13.36
CA LYS A 172 -44.52 14.05 14.82
C LYS A 172 -44.72 12.63 15.38
N VAL A 173 -43.80 12.18 16.20
CA VAL A 173 -43.88 10.87 16.86
C VAL A 173 -44.83 11.03 18.05
N GLY A 174 -46.03 10.44 17.97
CA GLY A 174 -46.92 10.25 19.14
C GLY A 174 -46.54 8.89 19.80
N ASP A 175 -46.69 8.82 21.11
CA ASP A 175 -46.15 7.71 21.93
C ASP A 175 -46.81 6.32 21.70
N ASN A 176 -47.82 6.16 20.86
CA ASN A 176 -48.64 4.93 20.85
C ASN A 176 -49.08 4.36 19.49
N ASP A 177 -48.50 4.72 18.35
CA ASP A 177 -49.01 4.24 17.06
C ASP A 177 -47.92 3.60 16.17
N GLY A 178 -48.03 2.28 15.92
CA GLY A 178 -47.15 1.56 15.01
C GLY A 178 -47.13 2.10 13.56
N ALA A 179 -48.20 2.78 13.12
CA ALA A 179 -48.30 3.48 11.83
C ALA A 179 -47.35 4.68 11.76
N ASN A 180 -47.20 5.41 12.86
CA ASN A 180 -46.27 6.54 12.95
C ASN A 180 -44.81 6.11 12.87
N GLY A 181 -44.46 4.93 13.38
CA GLY A 181 -43.10 4.36 13.27
C GLY A 181 -42.70 4.07 11.81
N ALA A 182 -43.61 3.52 11.00
CA ALA A 182 -43.35 3.25 9.60
C ALA A 182 -43.20 4.54 8.77
N GLN A 183 -43.95 5.60 9.11
CA GLN A 183 -43.85 6.88 8.46
C GLN A 183 -42.53 7.58 8.81
N LEU A 184 -42.07 7.50 10.05
CA LEU A 184 -40.79 8.03 10.48
C LEU A 184 -39.63 7.33 9.75
N LEU A 185 -39.64 6.01 9.65
CA LEU A 185 -38.60 5.25 8.93
C LEU A 185 -38.52 5.63 7.45
N ARG A 186 -39.69 5.81 6.78
CA ARG A 186 -39.74 6.29 5.39
C ARG A 186 -39.17 7.69 5.24
N TRP A 187 -39.45 8.57 6.18
CA TRP A 187 -38.89 9.93 6.19
C TRP A 187 -37.36 9.89 6.44
N GLU A 188 -36.88 9.08 7.39
CA GLU A 188 -35.45 8.90 7.65
C GLU A 188 -34.73 8.36 6.43
N ASP A 189 -35.32 7.44 5.68
CA ASP A 189 -34.74 6.92 4.44
C ASP A 189 -34.67 7.97 3.34
N ARG A 190 -35.73 8.81 3.17
CA ARG A 190 -35.70 9.92 2.23
C ARG A 190 -34.64 10.95 2.61
N LEU A 191 -34.56 11.32 3.88
CA LEU A 191 -33.54 12.24 4.37
C LEU A 191 -32.13 11.71 4.12
N ARG A 192 -31.89 10.42 4.39
CA ARG A 192 -30.61 9.77 4.13
C ARG A 192 -30.23 9.82 2.64
N GLN A 193 -31.18 9.56 1.76
CA GLN A 193 -30.97 9.64 0.31
C GLN A 193 -30.70 11.07 -0.15
N SER A 194 -31.38 12.06 0.38
CA SER A 194 -31.19 13.48 0.01
C SER A 194 -29.88 14.07 0.55
N LEU A 195 -29.35 13.54 1.66
CA LEU A 195 -28.03 13.90 2.18
C LEU A 195 -26.89 13.32 1.37
N GLN A 196 -27.14 12.30 0.53
CA GLN A 196 -26.12 11.70 -0.31
C GLN A 196 -25.94 12.52 -1.59
N PRO A 197 -24.75 13.10 -1.84
CA PRO A 197 -24.54 13.94 -3.01
C PRO A 197 -24.62 13.11 -4.31
N PRO A 198 -25.15 13.68 -5.42
CA PRO A 198 -25.30 13.00 -6.70
C PRO A 198 -24.00 12.42 -7.26
N HIS A 199 -22.82 13.01 -6.98
CA HIS A 199 -21.54 12.46 -7.42
C HIS A 199 -21.23 11.07 -6.83
N HIS A 200 -21.84 10.69 -5.69
CA HIS A 200 -21.74 9.32 -5.17
C HIS A 200 -22.33 8.31 -6.17
N TRP A 201 -23.49 8.62 -6.74
CA TRP A 201 -24.12 7.79 -7.76
C TRP A 201 -23.24 7.73 -9.03
N VAL A 202 -22.69 8.85 -9.48
CA VAL A 202 -21.78 8.92 -10.63
C VAL A 202 -20.60 7.98 -10.44
N PHE A 203 -19.91 8.04 -9.30
CA PHE A 203 -18.79 7.13 -9.00
C PHE A 203 -19.22 5.67 -8.99
N SER A 204 -20.41 5.37 -8.49
CA SER A 204 -20.96 4.02 -8.51
C SER A 204 -21.26 3.52 -9.93
N GLN A 205 -21.72 4.39 -10.85
CA GLN A 205 -21.90 4.01 -12.26
C GLN A 205 -20.55 3.78 -12.94
N ILE A 206 -19.59 4.69 -12.78
CA ILE A 206 -18.25 4.54 -13.36
C ILE A 206 -17.60 3.23 -12.89
N SER A 207 -17.76 2.85 -11.62
CA SER A 207 -17.16 1.61 -11.09
C SER A 207 -17.63 0.32 -11.78
N ARG A 208 -18.81 0.36 -12.41
CA ARG A 208 -19.39 -0.78 -13.16
C ARG A 208 -18.79 -0.93 -14.57
N LEU A 209 -18.19 0.13 -15.09
CA LEU A 209 -17.54 0.10 -16.40
C LEU A 209 -16.27 -0.73 -16.38
N SER A 210 -15.93 -1.35 -17.51
CA SER A 210 -14.63 -2.00 -17.67
C SER A 210 -13.50 -0.99 -17.46
N GLY A 211 -12.61 -1.24 -16.47
CA GLY A 211 -11.54 -0.31 -16.09
C GLY A 211 -12.01 0.89 -15.25
N GLY A 212 -13.31 0.99 -14.92
CA GLY A 212 -13.86 2.14 -14.20
C GLY A 212 -13.27 2.34 -12.79
N VAL A 213 -12.96 1.27 -12.07
CA VAL A 213 -12.31 1.38 -10.76
C VAL A 213 -10.90 1.98 -10.89
N LYS A 214 -10.12 1.56 -11.91
CA LYS A 214 -8.81 2.16 -12.18
C LYS A 214 -8.95 3.65 -12.53
N PHE A 215 -9.92 3.98 -13.38
CA PHE A 215 -10.22 5.38 -13.72
C PHE A 215 -10.52 6.22 -12.47
N LEU A 216 -11.34 5.71 -11.53
CA LEU A 216 -11.66 6.41 -10.28
C LEU A 216 -10.44 6.58 -9.36
N VAL A 217 -9.55 5.59 -9.34
CA VAL A 217 -8.27 5.71 -8.61
C VAL A 217 -7.41 6.82 -9.22
N ASP A 218 -7.32 6.90 -10.55
CA ASP A 218 -6.56 7.94 -11.22
C ASP A 218 -7.21 9.33 -11.06
N MET A 219 -8.53 9.41 -11.19
CA MET A 219 -9.30 10.64 -10.91
C MET A 219 -9.06 11.14 -9.48
N ARG A 220 -9.00 10.23 -8.49
CA ARG A 220 -8.69 10.62 -7.11
C ARG A 220 -7.25 11.11 -6.94
N GLN A 221 -6.29 10.57 -7.72
CA GLN A 221 -4.94 11.13 -7.74
C GLN A 221 -4.95 12.58 -8.20
N ASP A 222 -5.68 12.90 -9.26
CA ASP A 222 -5.84 14.27 -9.76
C ASP A 222 -6.55 15.17 -8.74
N LEU A 223 -7.58 14.63 -8.06
CA LEU A 223 -8.30 15.33 -6.99
C LEU A 223 -7.39 15.68 -5.80
N LEU A 224 -6.54 14.77 -5.36
CA LEU A 224 -5.58 15.01 -4.29
C LEU A 224 -4.52 16.06 -4.69
N ALA A 225 -4.08 16.07 -5.95
CA ALA A 225 -3.20 17.09 -6.48
C ALA A 225 -3.90 18.46 -6.53
N THR A 226 -5.17 18.51 -6.97
CA THR A 226 -6.00 19.73 -6.98
C THR A 226 -6.21 20.28 -5.57
N LEU A 227 -6.50 19.42 -4.59
CA LEU A 227 -6.63 19.81 -3.18
C LEU A 227 -5.35 20.45 -2.62
N TYR A 228 -4.19 19.95 -3.05
CA TYR A 228 -2.92 20.53 -2.65
C TYR A 228 -2.71 21.94 -3.25
N THR A 229 -2.99 22.12 -4.54
CA THR A 229 -2.83 23.41 -5.22
C THR A 229 -3.86 24.45 -4.77
N LYS A 230 -5.10 24.04 -4.47
CA LYS A 230 -6.20 24.90 -4.00
C LYS A 230 -6.27 25.04 -2.47
N ALA A 231 -5.26 24.61 -1.73
CA ALA A 231 -5.27 24.64 -0.26
C ALA A 231 -5.44 26.05 0.34
N SER A 232 -5.05 27.08 -0.40
CA SER A 232 -5.17 28.49 -0.01
C SER A 232 -6.59 29.06 -0.18
N ASP A 233 -7.45 28.40 -0.96
CA ASP A 233 -8.86 28.78 -1.15
C ASP A 233 -9.74 27.95 -0.21
N PRO A 234 -10.31 28.56 0.86
CA PRO A 234 -11.11 27.83 1.84
C PRO A 234 -12.37 27.20 1.22
N THR A 235 -13.04 27.91 0.30
CA THR A 235 -14.28 27.45 -0.33
C THR A 235 -14.03 26.26 -1.24
N ALA A 236 -13.09 26.38 -2.19
CA ALA A 236 -12.68 25.30 -3.06
C ALA A 236 -12.20 24.08 -2.27
N SER A 237 -11.42 24.31 -1.21
CA SER A 237 -10.90 23.26 -0.35
C SER A 237 -12.00 22.44 0.35
N VAL A 238 -13.07 23.07 0.82
CA VAL A 238 -14.19 22.39 1.48
C VAL A 238 -14.95 21.51 0.49
N VAL A 239 -15.32 22.07 -0.67
CA VAL A 239 -16.11 21.36 -1.69
C VAL A 239 -15.34 20.15 -2.23
N LEU A 240 -14.04 20.33 -2.58
CA LEU A 240 -13.20 19.23 -3.05
C LEU A 240 -12.94 18.16 -1.97
N LYS A 241 -12.87 18.54 -0.68
CA LYS A 241 -12.75 17.57 0.43
C LYS A 241 -14.00 16.72 0.57
N THR A 242 -15.18 17.27 0.32
CA THR A 242 -16.43 16.48 0.31
C THR A 242 -16.39 15.45 -0.81
N LEU A 243 -15.98 15.85 -2.02
CA LEU A 243 -15.79 14.94 -3.15
C LEU A 243 -14.78 13.83 -2.84
N ASP A 244 -13.62 14.19 -2.25
CA ASP A 244 -12.59 13.20 -1.83
C ASP A 244 -13.13 12.25 -0.75
N THR A 245 -13.93 12.74 0.19
CA THR A 245 -14.46 11.90 1.26
C THR A 245 -15.36 10.81 0.69
N VAL A 246 -16.28 11.16 -0.20
CA VAL A 246 -17.19 10.18 -0.83
C VAL A 246 -16.42 9.18 -1.67
N LEU A 247 -15.49 9.64 -2.52
CA LEU A 247 -14.70 8.76 -3.36
C LEU A 247 -13.78 7.84 -2.54
N ARG A 248 -13.18 8.37 -1.47
CA ARG A 248 -12.36 7.58 -0.55
C ARG A 248 -13.17 6.51 0.18
N GLU A 249 -14.39 6.81 0.60
CA GLU A 249 -15.27 5.84 1.25
C GLU A 249 -15.62 4.69 0.31
N LEU A 250 -15.99 4.98 -0.94
CA LEU A 250 -16.26 3.95 -1.95
C LEU A 250 -15.02 3.11 -2.25
N LEU A 251 -13.86 3.74 -2.48
CA LEU A 251 -12.62 3.01 -2.70
C LEU A 251 -12.22 2.16 -1.48
N SER A 252 -12.46 2.63 -0.25
CA SER A 252 -12.19 1.85 0.96
C SER A 252 -13.04 0.58 1.08
N LEU A 253 -14.27 0.61 0.55
CA LEU A 253 -15.13 -0.58 0.47
C LEU A 253 -14.62 -1.57 -0.59
N TRP A 254 -14.24 -1.09 -1.76
CA TRP A 254 -13.78 -1.96 -2.86
C TRP A 254 -12.39 -2.53 -2.61
N PHE A 255 -11.48 -1.75 -2.00
CA PHE A 255 -10.11 -2.20 -1.68
C PHE A 255 -9.98 -2.74 -0.26
N THR A 256 -10.97 -3.52 0.20
CA THR A 256 -10.83 -4.23 1.47
C THR A 256 -9.75 -5.31 1.37
N VAL A 257 -9.01 -5.47 2.45
CA VAL A 257 -7.85 -6.37 2.51
C VAL A 257 -8.18 -7.82 2.11
N GLY A 258 -9.40 -8.30 2.41
CA GLY A 258 -9.84 -9.64 2.06
C GLY A 258 -9.97 -9.91 0.55
N LEU A 259 -10.04 -8.85 -0.26
CA LEU A 259 -10.15 -8.92 -1.72
C LEU A 259 -8.79 -8.76 -2.43
N LEU A 260 -7.71 -8.54 -1.67
CA LEU A 260 -6.37 -8.40 -2.23
C LEU A 260 -5.71 -9.77 -2.41
N GLU A 261 -5.12 -9.96 -3.57
CA GLU A 261 -4.34 -11.15 -3.90
C GLU A 261 -2.84 -10.85 -3.79
N VAL A 262 -2.10 -11.80 -3.19
CA VAL A 262 -0.63 -11.75 -3.13
C VAL A 262 -0.08 -12.53 -4.31
N GLN A 263 0.75 -11.91 -5.11
CA GLN A 263 1.44 -12.54 -6.22
C GLN A 263 2.96 -12.44 -6.03
N ARG A 264 3.65 -13.56 -6.09
CA ARG A 264 5.11 -13.59 -6.17
C ARG A 264 5.56 -13.19 -7.56
N ILE A 265 6.52 -12.29 -7.63
CA ILE A 265 7.13 -11.85 -8.88
C ILE A 265 8.49 -12.52 -9.04
N THR A 266 8.68 -13.13 -10.19
CA THR A 266 9.92 -13.80 -10.61
C THR A 266 10.35 -13.26 -11.97
N TRP A 267 11.51 -13.71 -12.46
CA TRP A 267 11.95 -13.35 -13.81
C TRP A 267 11.07 -13.94 -14.92
N GLU A 268 10.25 -14.94 -14.60
CA GLU A 268 9.27 -15.57 -15.50
C GLU A 268 7.92 -14.83 -15.52
N SER A 269 7.76 -13.82 -14.68
CA SER A 269 6.55 -12.99 -14.66
C SER A 269 6.40 -12.22 -15.97
N PRO A 270 5.16 -11.89 -16.40
CA PRO A 270 4.91 -11.14 -17.63
C PRO A 270 5.71 -9.83 -17.69
N CYS A 271 6.31 -9.54 -18.85
CA CYS A 271 7.19 -8.39 -19.05
C CYS A 271 6.53 -7.05 -18.66
N ASN A 272 5.23 -6.87 -18.95
CA ASN A 272 4.47 -5.68 -18.58
C ASN A 272 4.36 -5.49 -17.07
N ILE A 273 4.31 -6.57 -16.29
CA ILE A 273 4.31 -6.50 -14.83
C ILE A 273 5.70 -6.11 -14.32
N LEU A 274 6.75 -6.75 -14.86
CA LEU A 274 8.14 -6.43 -14.53
C LEU A 274 8.47 -4.96 -14.84
N GLN A 275 7.99 -4.44 -15.97
CA GLN A 275 8.14 -3.04 -16.35
C GLN A 275 7.46 -2.12 -15.33
N LYS A 276 6.19 -2.37 -14.99
CA LYS A 276 5.46 -1.58 -13.99
C LYS A 276 6.13 -1.59 -12.62
N ILE A 277 6.63 -2.73 -12.17
CA ILE A 277 7.38 -2.83 -10.92
C ILE A 277 8.63 -1.97 -10.96
N SER A 278 9.35 -1.96 -12.07
CA SER A 278 10.53 -1.11 -12.25
C SER A 278 10.19 0.37 -12.25
N GLU A 279 9.12 0.77 -12.92
CA GLU A 279 8.65 2.17 -13.02
C GLU A 279 8.10 2.70 -11.70
N TYR A 280 7.40 1.86 -10.94
CA TYR A 280 6.76 2.24 -9.67
C TYR A 280 7.73 2.22 -8.47
N GLU A 281 8.93 1.64 -8.60
CA GLU A 281 9.88 1.57 -7.49
C GLU A 281 10.38 2.97 -7.09
N ALA A 282 9.79 3.49 -6.02
CA ALA A 282 10.02 4.85 -5.57
C ALA A 282 11.10 4.97 -4.48
N VAL A 283 11.38 3.89 -3.75
CA VAL A 283 12.33 3.92 -2.61
C VAL A 283 13.76 3.77 -3.11
N HIS A 284 14.03 2.72 -3.86
CA HIS A 284 15.34 2.42 -4.44
C HIS A 284 15.21 2.18 -5.95
N PRO A 285 15.22 3.22 -6.80
CA PRO A 285 14.96 3.11 -8.23
C PRO A 285 15.73 1.98 -8.91
N VAL A 286 15.06 1.24 -9.78
CA VAL A 286 15.66 0.18 -10.57
C VAL A 286 16.46 0.81 -11.71
N ARG A 287 17.76 0.49 -11.78
CA ARG A 287 18.68 1.13 -12.74
C ARG A 287 18.56 0.57 -14.16
N ASN A 288 18.36 -0.73 -14.25
CA ASN A 288 18.29 -1.46 -15.53
C ASN A 288 17.71 -2.87 -15.32
N TRP A 289 17.51 -3.61 -16.42
CA TRP A 289 16.99 -4.98 -16.40
C TRP A 289 17.85 -5.98 -15.59
N THR A 290 19.16 -5.79 -15.56
CA THR A 290 20.05 -6.64 -14.76
C THR A 290 19.83 -6.42 -13.26
N ASP A 291 19.60 -5.16 -12.84
CA ASP A 291 19.24 -4.84 -11.46
C ASP A 291 17.88 -5.44 -11.10
N LEU A 292 16.87 -5.31 -11.97
CA LEU A 292 15.55 -5.91 -11.75
C LEU A 292 15.66 -7.45 -11.64
N LYS A 293 16.38 -8.11 -12.56
CA LYS A 293 16.62 -9.56 -12.52
C LYS A 293 17.24 -10.00 -11.19
N ARG A 294 18.19 -9.20 -10.67
CA ARG A 294 18.81 -9.47 -9.37
C ARG A 294 17.81 -9.34 -8.22
N ARG A 295 16.89 -8.37 -8.27
CA ARG A 295 15.90 -8.13 -7.20
C ARG A 295 14.80 -9.20 -7.11
N VAL A 296 14.61 -9.99 -8.16
CA VAL A 296 13.68 -11.13 -8.20
C VAL A 296 14.41 -12.50 -8.22
N GLY A 297 15.76 -12.50 -8.11
CA GLY A 297 16.62 -13.67 -8.16
C GLY A 297 16.91 -14.27 -6.78
N LEU A 298 18.07 -14.99 -6.70
CA LEU A 298 18.51 -15.69 -5.49
C LEU A 298 18.66 -14.76 -4.29
N TYR A 299 18.28 -15.26 -3.12
CA TYR A 299 18.25 -14.52 -1.85
C TYR A 299 17.42 -13.23 -1.92
N ARG A 300 16.47 -13.16 -2.87
CA ARG A 300 15.55 -12.06 -3.05
C ARG A 300 14.15 -12.57 -3.25
N ARG A 301 13.20 -11.82 -2.77
CA ARG A 301 11.77 -12.04 -3.04
C ARG A 301 11.13 -10.72 -3.39
N CYS A 302 10.28 -10.76 -4.40
CA CYS A 302 9.42 -9.64 -4.74
C CYS A 302 7.98 -10.14 -4.70
N PHE A 303 7.14 -9.43 -3.95
CA PHE A 303 5.71 -9.69 -3.91
C PHE A 303 4.97 -8.44 -4.34
N THR A 304 3.84 -8.63 -5.02
CA THR A 304 2.90 -7.57 -5.31
C THR A 304 1.52 -7.93 -4.81
N PHE A 305 0.78 -6.92 -4.38
CA PHE A 305 -0.64 -7.02 -4.11
C PHE A 305 -1.39 -6.52 -5.33
N THR A 306 -2.37 -7.29 -5.77
CA THR A 306 -3.24 -7.02 -6.91
C THR A 306 -4.69 -7.10 -6.48
N HIS A 307 -5.59 -6.57 -7.31
CA HIS A 307 -7.02 -6.62 -7.10
C HIS A 307 -7.73 -6.93 -8.42
N SER A 308 -8.75 -7.79 -8.39
CA SER A 308 -9.50 -8.21 -9.60
C SER A 308 -10.14 -7.04 -10.37
N CYS A 309 -10.55 -5.97 -9.69
CA CYS A 309 -11.08 -4.76 -10.34
C CYS A 309 -10.03 -3.94 -11.10
N MET A 310 -8.72 -4.19 -10.87
CA MET A 310 -7.62 -3.54 -11.54
C MET A 310 -6.62 -4.58 -12.08
N PRO A 311 -7.01 -5.38 -13.06
CA PRO A 311 -6.20 -6.48 -13.56
C PRO A 311 -4.86 -5.95 -14.12
N LYS A 312 -3.77 -6.63 -13.78
CA LYS A 312 -2.40 -6.27 -14.19
C LYS A 312 -1.88 -4.93 -13.63
N GLU A 313 -2.54 -4.37 -12.60
CA GLU A 313 -2.06 -3.20 -11.87
C GLU A 313 -1.56 -3.64 -10.50
N PRO A 314 -0.25 -3.54 -10.22
CA PRO A 314 0.25 -3.71 -8.86
C PRO A 314 -0.25 -2.57 -7.98
N LEU A 315 -0.73 -2.87 -6.78
CA LEU A 315 -1.17 -1.87 -5.80
C LEU A 315 -0.07 -1.53 -4.80
N VAL A 316 0.64 -2.56 -4.36
CA VAL A 316 1.80 -2.44 -3.48
C VAL A 316 2.86 -3.42 -3.93
N VAL A 317 4.10 -2.99 -3.98
CA VAL A 317 5.27 -3.83 -4.31
C VAL A 317 6.17 -3.90 -3.10
N LEU A 318 6.55 -5.12 -2.71
CA LEU A 318 7.46 -5.40 -1.61
C LEU A 318 8.71 -6.09 -2.15
N HIS A 319 9.88 -5.52 -1.85
CA HIS A 319 11.16 -6.16 -2.10
C HIS A 319 11.80 -6.63 -0.80
N ILE A 320 12.26 -7.88 -0.79
CA ILE A 320 12.75 -8.56 0.40
C ILE A 320 14.13 -9.16 0.11
N PHE A 321 15.02 -9.00 1.05
CA PHE A 321 16.33 -9.64 1.08
C PHE A 321 16.34 -10.77 2.12
N LEU A 322 16.78 -11.95 1.71
CA LEU A 322 16.88 -13.14 2.55
C LEU A 322 18.34 -13.32 3.01
N THR A 323 18.54 -13.45 4.29
CA THR A 323 19.86 -13.47 4.92
C THR A 323 19.81 -14.18 6.28
N ASN A 324 20.93 -14.18 7.00
CA ASN A 324 21.02 -14.73 8.35
C ASN A 324 21.14 -13.66 9.44
N GLU A 325 21.16 -12.36 9.08
CA GLU A 325 21.30 -11.27 10.03
C GLU A 325 20.40 -10.06 9.68
N ILE A 326 20.08 -9.22 10.67
CA ILE A 326 19.38 -7.96 10.42
C ILE A 326 20.37 -6.97 9.78
N SER A 327 20.19 -6.71 8.48
CA SER A 327 21.06 -5.82 7.70
C SER A 327 20.99 -4.39 8.19
N ASN A 328 22.14 -3.72 8.23
CA ASN A 328 22.31 -2.34 8.67
C ASN A 328 22.68 -1.36 7.54
N SER A 329 22.78 -1.84 6.30
CA SER A 329 23.23 -1.03 5.16
C SER A 329 22.56 -1.48 3.87
N MET A 330 22.15 -0.51 3.04
CA MET A 330 21.63 -0.74 1.69
C MET A 330 22.71 -1.31 0.75
N ALA A 331 23.98 -0.93 0.95
CA ALA A 331 25.07 -1.48 0.17
C ALA A 331 25.15 -3.00 0.32
N LYS A 332 25.04 -3.53 1.55
CA LYS A 332 24.98 -4.97 1.79
C LYS A 332 23.82 -5.63 1.07
N ILE A 333 22.64 -4.99 1.06
CA ILE A 333 21.45 -5.51 0.39
C ILE A 333 21.60 -5.48 -1.12
N LEU A 334 22.03 -4.38 -1.71
CA LEU A 334 22.08 -4.20 -3.17
C LEU A 334 23.28 -4.91 -3.82
N GLN A 335 24.43 -4.97 -3.13
CA GLN A 335 25.69 -5.56 -3.63
C GLN A 335 25.86 -7.04 -3.32
N SER A 336 25.08 -7.56 -2.38
CA SER A 336 25.17 -8.96 -1.94
C SER A 336 24.70 -9.91 -3.05
N SER A 337 25.45 -9.94 -4.16
CA SER A 337 25.67 -11.19 -4.86
C SER A 337 26.79 -11.89 -4.08
N ARG A 338 26.57 -13.08 -3.58
CA ARG A 338 27.62 -13.98 -3.09
C ARG A 338 28.64 -14.35 -4.20
N ALA A 339 28.81 -13.44 -5.16
CA ALA A 339 29.68 -13.56 -6.33
C ALA A 339 31.14 -13.18 -6.07
N SER A 340 31.55 -12.90 -4.83
CA SER A 340 32.94 -12.56 -4.49
C SER A 340 33.63 -13.58 -3.63
N SER A 341 33.31 -14.84 -3.76
CA SER A 341 34.24 -15.91 -3.35
C SER A 341 34.89 -16.47 -4.60
N THR A 342 36.21 -16.18 -4.72
CA THR A 342 37.20 -16.79 -5.59
C THR A 342 36.75 -17.80 -6.64
N GLU A 343 37.17 -17.56 -7.89
CA GLU A 343 36.87 -18.31 -9.14
C GLU A 343 36.93 -19.84 -9.10
N LYS A 344 37.20 -20.47 -7.94
CA LYS A 344 37.35 -21.94 -7.81
C LYS A 344 36.05 -22.70 -7.48
N ASP A 345 34.91 -22.03 -7.14
CA ASP A 345 33.68 -22.69 -6.73
C ASP A 345 32.50 -22.45 -7.68
N ASN A 346 32.72 -22.37 -8.98
CA ASN A 346 31.69 -22.02 -9.99
C ASN A 346 30.54 -23.03 -10.16
N LYS A 347 30.55 -24.19 -9.50
CA LYS A 347 29.46 -25.20 -9.60
C LYS A 347 28.44 -25.17 -8.48
N LYS A 348 28.61 -24.35 -7.43
CA LYS A 348 27.64 -24.23 -6.30
C LYS A 348 26.77 -22.96 -6.32
N LYS A 349 26.83 -22.15 -7.39
CA LYS A 349 26.25 -20.80 -7.42
C LYS A 349 24.77 -20.71 -7.82
N ASP A 350 24.14 -21.82 -8.22
CA ASP A 350 22.79 -21.78 -8.80
C ASP A 350 21.64 -22.04 -7.82
N HIS A 351 21.92 -22.27 -6.54
CA HIS A 351 20.88 -22.57 -5.56
C HIS A 351 21.07 -21.77 -4.27
N GLU A 352 19.92 -21.39 -3.66
CA GLU A 352 19.89 -20.84 -2.32
C GLU A 352 20.20 -21.93 -1.29
N ASP A 353 20.89 -21.55 -0.22
CA ASP A 353 21.10 -22.40 0.95
C ASP A 353 20.01 -22.11 2.00
N PRO A 354 18.99 -22.99 2.17
CA PRO A 354 17.94 -22.76 3.14
C PRO A 354 18.41 -22.69 4.59
N ALA A 355 19.55 -23.35 4.91
CA ALA A 355 20.11 -23.32 6.27
C ALA A 355 20.70 -21.95 6.62
N TYR A 356 21.11 -21.17 5.62
CA TYR A 356 21.59 -19.80 5.80
C TYR A 356 20.45 -18.80 6.02
N ILE A 357 19.22 -19.11 5.54
CA ILE A 357 18.10 -18.17 5.52
C ILE A 357 17.28 -18.29 6.81
N ASN A 358 17.47 -17.36 7.73
CA ASN A 358 16.63 -17.23 8.92
C ASN A 358 16.04 -15.82 9.11
N THR A 359 16.39 -14.86 8.25
CA THR A 359 16.04 -13.46 8.36
C THR A 359 15.50 -12.91 7.04
N ALA A 360 14.36 -12.23 7.09
CA ALA A 360 13.80 -11.46 5.98
C ALA A 360 13.91 -9.97 6.24
N ILE A 361 14.52 -9.22 5.30
CA ILE A 361 14.65 -7.76 5.35
C ILE A 361 13.75 -7.13 4.29
N PHE A 362 12.68 -6.47 4.71
CA PHE A 362 11.82 -5.65 3.87
C PHE A 362 12.53 -4.31 3.61
N TYR A 363 13.19 -4.18 2.46
CA TYR A 363 13.98 -2.98 2.17
C TYR A 363 13.28 -1.97 1.25
N SER A 364 12.21 -2.39 0.56
CA SER A 364 11.32 -1.49 -0.17
C SER A 364 9.87 -1.95 -0.04
N ILE A 365 8.99 -1.03 0.32
CA ILE A 365 7.53 -1.19 0.34
C ILE A 365 6.98 0.04 -0.36
N THR A 366 6.52 -0.16 -1.61
CA THR A 366 6.07 0.93 -2.46
C THR A 366 4.59 0.79 -2.76
N SER A 367 3.77 1.75 -2.34
CA SER A 367 2.40 1.93 -2.84
C SER A 367 2.46 2.58 -4.22
N THR A 368 1.89 1.90 -5.22
CA THR A 368 2.01 2.29 -6.62
C THR A 368 0.91 3.26 -7.07
N GLN A 369 -0.26 3.19 -6.42
CA GLN A 369 -1.45 3.94 -6.79
C GLN A 369 -1.66 5.13 -5.84
N LYS A 370 -1.28 6.33 -6.30
CA LYS A 370 -1.41 7.56 -5.50
C LYS A 370 -2.86 7.87 -5.11
N GLY A 371 -3.82 7.51 -5.96
CA GLY A 371 -5.23 7.67 -5.67
C GLY A 371 -5.76 6.79 -4.52
N LEU A 372 -5.00 5.78 -4.08
CA LEU A 372 -5.32 4.98 -2.89
C LEU A 372 -4.69 5.53 -1.60
N GLN A 373 -4.08 6.71 -1.64
CA GLN A 373 -3.51 7.33 -0.45
C GLN A 373 -4.58 7.52 0.65
N GLY A 374 -4.24 7.11 1.88
CA GLY A 374 -5.15 7.19 3.02
C GLY A 374 -6.19 6.07 3.09
N ILE A 375 -6.16 5.11 2.18
CA ILE A 375 -6.88 3.84 2.27
C ILE A 375 -5.97 2.82 2.93
N GLU A 376 -6.46 2.19 4.00
CA GLU A 376 -5.64 1.29 4.83
C GLU A 376 -5.44 -0.07 4.14
N LEU A 377 -4.45 -0.15 3.27
CA LEU A 377 -3.99 -1.43 2.68
C LEU A 377 -2.89 -2.09 3.52
N GLY A 378 -2.22 -1.32 4.40
CA GLY A 378 -0.90 -1.64 4.96
C GLY A 378 -0.86 -2.66 6.08
N ASN A 379 -1.84 -2.69 6.98
CA ASN A 379 -1.77 -3.47 8.23
C ASN A 379 -1.75 -4.99 8.04
N TYR A 380 -2.15 -5.47 6.88
CA TYR A 380 -2.23 -6.89 6.56
C TYR A 380 -1.15 -7.38 5.60
N LEU A 381 -0.58 -6.46 4.82
CA LEU A 381 0.32 -6.80 3.71
C LEU A 381 1.59 -7.51 4.21
N ILE A 382 2.22 -6.96 5.25
CA ILE A 382 3.44 -7.55 5.80
C ILE A 382 3.12 -8.92 6.42
N LYS A 383 2.02 -9.06 7.18
CA LYS A 383 1.60 -10.32 7.79
C LYS A 383 1.37 -11.41 6.73
N ARG A 384 0.72 -11.07 5.61
CA ARG A 384 0.45 -12.01 4.52
C ARG A 384 1.75 -12.50 3.87
N VAL A 385 2.66 -11.58 3.56
CA VAL A 385 3.96 -11.93 2.98
C VAL A 385 4.83 -12.72 3.96
N VAL A 386 4.79 -12.41 5.24
CA VAL A 386 5.46 -13.21 6.28
C VAL A 386 4.93 -14.65 6.30
N HIS A 387 3.63 -14.84 6.13
CA HIS A 387 3.03 -16.18 6.04
C HIS A 387 3.58 -16.96 4.83
N GLU A 388 3.66 -16.33 3.65
CA GLU A 388 4.24 -16.93 2.44
C GLU A 388 5.73 -17.29 2.65
N LEU A 389 6.50 -16.39 3.27
CA LEU A 389 7.92 -16.63 3.56
C LEU A 389 8.12 -17.75 4.58
N LYS A 390 7.29 -17.87 5.61
CA LYS A 390 7.37 -18.98 6.58
C LYS A 390 6.97 -20.31 5.97
N ALA A 391 6.07 -20.33 5.00
CA ALA A 391 5.74 -21.55 4.26
C ALA A 391 6.92 -22.00 3.38
N GLU A 392 7.66 -21.07 2.77
CA GLU A 392 8.86 -21.35 1.97
C GLU A 392 10.10 -21.69 2.84
N PHE A 393 10.26 -20.98 3.97
CA PHE A 393 11.39 -21.10 4.90
C PHE A 393 10.91 -21.30 6.36
N PRO A 394 10.58 -22.53 6.79
CA PRO A 394 10.03 -22.77 8.13
C PRO A 394 10.96 -22.32 9.27
N ASN A 395 12.28 -22.31 9.05
CA ASN A 395 13.30 -21.90 10.03
C ASN A 395 13.46 -20.37 10.14
N MET A 396 12.70 -19.58 9.37
CA MET A 396 12.78 -18.12 9.42
C MET A 396 12.18 -17.58 10.72
N THR A 397 12.99 -16.87 11.49
CA THR A 397 12.64 -16.36 12.82
C THR A 397 12.70 -14.83 12.93
N GLN A 398 13.41 -14.17 12.01
CA GLN A 398 13.63 -12.74 12.09
C GLN A 398 13.01 -11.99 10.90
N PHE A 399 12.16 -11.03 11.21
CA PHE A 399 11.47 -10.17 10.23
C PHE A 399 11.76 -8.72 10.59
N SER A 400 12.44 -8.00 9.72
CA SER A 400 12.80 -6.60 9.93
C SER A 400 12.72 -5.82 8.63
N SER A 401 12.51 -4.52 8.73
CA SER A 401 12.75 -3.63 7.60
C SER A 401 14.16 -3.01 7.67
N LEU A 402 14.59 -2.41 6.58
CA LEU A 402 15.61 -1.36 6.56
C LEU A 402 14.98 -0.18 5.80
N SER A 403 14.50 0.81 6.54
CA SER A 403 13.59 1.85 6.05
C SER A 403 14.24 3.22 6.01
N PRO A 404 13.98 4.06 4.97
CA PRO A 404 14.43 5.43 4.90
C PRO A 404 13.67 6.34 5.88
N ILE A 405 14.22 7.54 6.12
CA ILE A 405 13.62 8.58 6.96
C ILE A 405 13.46 9.86 6.12
N PRO A 406 12.46 9.95 5.25
CA PRO A 406 12.40 10.98 4.21
C PRO A 406 12.20 12.41 4.72
N GLY A 407 11.72 12.58 5.95
CA GLY A 407 11.44 13.89 6.56
C GLY A 407 12.52 14.44 7.47
N TYR A 408 13.56 13.67 7.77
CA TYR A 408 14.51 13.99 8.83
C TYR A 408 15.34 15.26 8.55
N VAL A 409 15.97 15.38 7.38
CA VAL A 409 16.78 16.58 7.05
C VAL A 409 15.92 17.85 6.98
N LYS A 410 14.69 17.75 6.49
CA LYS A 410 13.75 18.88 6.51
C LYS A 410 13.44 19.35 7.93
N TRP A 411 13.17 18.42 8.85
CA TRP A 411 12.95 18.71 10.25
C TRP A 411 14.22 19.26 10.92
N LEU A 412 15.38 18.64 10.67
CA LEU A 412 16.69 19.06 11.19
C LEU A 412 17.02 20.50 10.79
N ASN A 413 16.77 20.88 9.54
CA ASN A 413 16.94 22.26 9.07
C ASN A 413 16.05 23.25 9.84
N GLY A 414 14.84 22.85 10.19
CA GLY A 414 13.94 23.62 11.07
C GLY A 414 14.51 23.80 12.48
N MET A 415 15.03 22.71 13.08
CA MET A 415 15.66 22.74 14.39
C MET A 415 16.94 23.59 14.41
N MET A 416 17.77 23.48 13.37
CA MET A 416 18.96 24.33 13.22
C MET A 416 18.61 25.83 13.11
N ALA A 417 17.52 26.17 12.42
CA ALA A 417 17.04 27.55 12.34
C ALA A 417 16.55 28.07 13.70
N GLN A 418 15.89 27.26 14.51
CA GLN A 418 15.48 27.59 15.87
C GLN A 418 16.70 27.74 16.79
N ALA A 419 17.69 26.85 16.68
CA ALA A 419 18.94 26.92 17.45
C ALA A 419 19.73 28.18 17.11
N GLN A 420 19.78 28.56 15.83
CA GLN A 420 20.45 29.80 15.40
C GLN A 420 19.80 31.06 15.99
N ARG A 421 18.48 31.04 16.24
CA ARG A 421 17.77 32.12 16.97
C ARG A 421 17.88 32.01 18.49
N GLY A 422 18.55 30.98 19.00
CA GLY A 422 18.70 30.73 20.43
C GLY A 422 17.42 30.23 21.13
N GLU A 423 16.43 29.70 20.37
CA GLU A 423 15.18 29.14 20.90
C GLU A 423 15.35 27.73 21.45
N VAL A 424 16.32 26.99 20.92
CA VAL A 424 16.61 25.60 21.29
C VAL A 424 18.12 25.36 21.25
N THR A 425 18.61 24.46 22.10
CA THR A 425 19.97 23.94 22.04
C THR A 425 19.90 22.50 21.51
N ILE A 426 20.62 22.18 20.43
CA ILE A 426 20.63 20.88 19.79
C ILE A 426 21.98 20.17 19.86
N PHE A 427 23.08 20.90 19.99
CA PHE A 427 24.43 20.37 20.17
C PHE A 427 24.93 20.61 21.61
N MET A 428 25.76 19.71 22.09
CA MET A 428 26.53 19.92 23.34
C MET A 428 27.70 20.83 23.05
N LYS A 429 28.23 21.49 24.10
CA LYS A 429 29.39 22.37 23.92
C LYS A 429 30.60 21.67 23.32
N SER A 430 30.90 20.44 23.75
CA SER A 430 31.96 19.63 23.18
C SER A 430 31.74 19.29 21.69
N GLU A 431 30.47 19.02 21.29
CA GLU A 431 30.12 18.78 19.90
C GLU A 431 30.22 20.06 19.06
N GLU A 432 29.86 21.22 19.62
CA GLU A 432 30.03 22.52 18.97
C GLU A 432 31.50 22.83 18.72
N GLU A 433 32.36 22.59 19.72
CA GLU A 433 33.81 22.81 19.61
C GLU A 433 34.44 21.92 18.54
N GLU A 434 34.10 20.64 18.52
CA GLU A 434 34.54 19.68 17.52
C GLU A 434 34.03 20.02 16.09
N LEU A 435 32.75 20.37 15.96
CA LEU A 435 32.17 20.78 14.69
C LEU A 435 32.75 22.13 14.20
N MET A 436 33.06 23.07 15.09
CA MET A 436 33.73 24.31 14.71
C MET A 436 35.12 24.05 14.12
N GLN A 437 35.84 23.11 14.68
CA GLN A 437 37.16 22.71 14.18
C GLN A 437 37.03 22.02 12.80
N CYS A 438 36.17 21.01 12.66
CA CYS A 438 35.99 20.28 11.39
C CYS A 438 35.46 21.18 10.27
N LEU A 439 34.58 22.12 10.57
CA LEU A 439 33.97 23.03 9.60
C LEU A 439 34.75 24.33 9.36
N GLU A 440 35.86 24.53 10.08
CA GLU A 440 36.69 25.73 10.02
C GLU A 440 35.89 27.03 10.25
N VAL A 441 34.95 27.02 11.21
CA VAL A 441 34.10 28.16 11.53
C VAL A 441 34.47 28.77 12.88
N LYS A 442 34.27 30.08 13.01
CA LYS A 442 34.73 30.85 14.22
C LYS A 442 33.64 31.01 15.28
N THR A 443 32.38 30.78 14.95
CA THR A 443 31.26 31.01 15.86
C THR A 443 30.28 29.83 15.85
N PRO A 444 29.65 29.46 16.97
CA PRO A 444 28.66 28.39 17.01
C PRO A 444 27.49 28.61 16.04
N SER A 445 27.05 29.87 15.85
CA SER A 445 25.96 30.15 14.88
C SER A 445 26.32 29.84 13.43
N SER A 446 27.60 29.94 13.06
CA SER A 446 28.11 29.65 11.73
C SER A 446 28.08 28.13 11.39
N ILE A 447 28.08 27.26 12.43
CA ILE A 447 27.92 25.82 12.27
C ILE A 447 26.63 25.51 11.50
N TYR A 448 25.52 26.12 11.92
CA TYR A 448 24.20 25.85 11.35
C TYR A 448 24.10 26.22 9.87
N ASP A 449 24.65 27.34 9.45
CA ASP A 449 24.66 27.77 8.05
C ASP A 449 25.57 26.88 7.20
N ARG A 450 26.70 26.46 7.77
CA ARG A 450 27.63 25.56 7.09
C ARG A 450 27.02 24.17 6.90
N LEU A 451 26.39 23.60 7.95
CA LEU A 451 25.70 22.31 7.89
C LEU A 451 24.52 22.33 6.91
N LYS A 452 23.69 23.39 6.89
CA LYS A 452 22.60 23.52 5.90
C LYS A 452 23.11 23.45 4.46
N LYS A 453 24.22 24.13 4.16
CA LYS A 453 24.85 24.04 2.83
C LYS A 453 25.44 22.66 2.56
N LEU A 454 26.08 22.07 3.56
CA LEU A 454 26.73 20.77 3.46
C LEU A 454 25.71 19.66 3.11
N PHE A 455 24.56 19.64 3.78
CA PHE A 455 23.52 18.64 3.55
C PHE A 455 22.78 18.79 2.21
N THR A 456 23.04 19.86 1.44
CA THR A 456 22.58 19.95 0.05
C THR A 456 23.52 19.24 -0.93
N THR A 457 24.70 18.84 -0.48
CA THR A 457 25.71 18.13 -1.27
C THR A 457 25.94 16.73 -0.70
N SER A 458 26.59 15.85 -1.45
CA SER A 458 26.93 14.50 -0.97
C SER A 458 28.43 14.33 -0.67
N GLY A 459 29.26 15.33 -0.90
CA GLY A 459 30.72 15.21 -0.76
C GLY A 459 31.23 15.11 0.68
N TRP A 460 30.47 15.57 1.66
CA TRP A 460 30.88 15.57 3.08
C TRP A 460 31.12 14.17 3.67
N VAL A 461 30.54 13.13 3.08
CA VAL A 461 30.74 11.73 3.53
C VAL A 461 32.15 11.21 3.26
N GLU A 462 32.94 11.89 2.46
CA GLU A 462 34.34 11.57 2.17
C GLU A 462 35.29 12.15 3.25
N GLU A 463 34.82 13.11 4.04
CA GLU A 463 35.59 13.77 5.12
C GLU A 463 35.42 12.99 6.44
N THR A 464 36.33 12.04 6.69
CA THR A 464 36.21 11.09 7.82
C THR A 464 36.07 11.76 9.18
N GLU A 465 36.82 12.84 9.45
CA GLU A 465 36.74 13.58 10.72
C GLU A 465 35.37 14.22 10.93
N LEU A 466 34.83 14.86 9.91
CA LEU A 466 33.52 15.46 9.94
C LEU A 466 32.40 14.41 10.09
N VAL A 467 32.53 13.27 9.39
CA VAL A 467 31.59 12.15 9.50
C VAL A 467 31.52 11.63 10.93
N ASN A 468 32.68 11.47 11.60
CA ASN A 468 32.77 11.01 12.98
C ASN A 468 32.18 12.04 13.95
N ALA A 469 32.48 13.34 13.77
CA ALA A 469 31.94 14.42 14.60
C ALA A 469 30.40 14.55 14.46
N LEU A 470 29.82 14.20 13.31
CA LEU A 470 28.38 14.29 13.06
C LEU A 470 27.59 13.06 13.54
N GLU A 471 28.22 11.89 13.70
CA GLU A 471 27.51 10.64 14.01
C GLU A 471 26.68 10.75 15.30
N ALA A 472 27.32 11.03 16.43
CA ALA A 472 26.65 11.05 17.73
C ALA A 472 25.51 12.09 17.80
N PRO A 473 25.70 13.37 17.40
CA PRO A 473 24.62 14.34 17.43
C PRO A 473 23.49 14.02 16.46
N LEU A 474 23.78 13.60 15.21
CA LEU A 474 22.72 13.30 14.23
C LEU A 474 21.93 12.04 14.57
N MET A 475 22.58 11.00 15.11
CA MET A 475 21.90 9.80 15.59
C MET A 475 20.95 10.09 16.75
N ARG A 476 21.38 10.91 17.70
CA ARG A 476 20.58 11.39 18.83
C ARG A 476 19.37 12.22 18.39
N LEU A 477 19.59 13.18 17.49
CA LEU A 477 18.53 14.02 16.93
C LEU A 477 17.56 13.21 16.07
N CYS A 478 18.04 12.18 15.36
CA CYS A 478 17.20 11.26 14.62
C CYS A 478 16.28 10.45 15.55
N ALA A 479 16.80 9.95 16.67
CA ALA A 479 15.98 9.28 17.69
C ALA A 479 14.91 10.21 18.27
N TYR A 480 15.26 11.48 18.53
CA TYR A 480 14.30 12.51 18.94
C TYR A 480 13.19 12.71 17.91
N TYR A 481 13.56 12.90 16.64
CA TYR A 481 12.62 13.06 15.53
C TYR A 481 11.64 11.90 15.39
N LEU A 482 12.12 10.67 15.48
CA LEU A 482 11.30 9.46 15.28
C LEU A 482 10.36 9.17 16.45
N VAL A 483 10.76 9.53 17.69
CA VAL A 483 10.05 9.10 18.89
C VAL A 483 9.33 10.24 19.59
N VAL A 484 9.97 11.41 19.70
CA VAL A 484 9.45 12.55 20.48
C VAL A 484 8.56 13.46 19.64
N GLU A 485 8.96 13.71 18.38
CA GLU A 485 8.16 14.55 17.50
C GLU A 485 6.88 13.84 17.07
N LYS A 486 5.74 14.46 17.32
CA LYS A 486 4.42 13.88 17.10
C LYS A 486 3.54 14.78 16.23
N ARG A 487 2.66 14.14 15.49
CA ARG A 487 1.55 14.79 14.78
C ARG A 487 0.25 14.14 15.21
N ARG A 488 -0.61 14.87 15.94
CA ARG A 488 -1.86 14.38 16.51
C ARG A 488 -1.67 13.13 17.38
N GLY A 489 -0.57 13.09 18.16
CA GLY A 489 -0.22 11.99 19.05
C GLY A 489 0.61 10.87 18.41
N TYR A 490 0.63 10.73 17.09
CA TYR A 490 1.37 9.70 16.37
C TYR A 490 2.74 10.19 15.89
N ALA A 491 3.66 9.29 15.58
CA ALA A 491 4.99 9.63 15.04
C ALA A 491 4.87 10.61 13.86
N LEU A 492 5.70 11.64 13.86
CA LEU A 492 5.72 12.66 12.81
C LEU A 492 6.16 12.09 11.47
N ASP A 493 7.16 11.20 11.49
CA ASP A 493 7.64 10.51 10.29
C ASP A 493 6.61 9.50 9.78
N GLY A 494 6.26 9.61 8.50
CA GLY A 494 5.22 8.77 7.88
C GLY A 494 5.62 7.30 7.77
N VAL A 495 6.93 6.99 7.58
CA VAL A 495 7.45 5.63 7.49
C VAL A 495 7.47 4.99 8.88
N ALA A 496 7.90 5.72 9.90
CA ALA A 496 7.80 5.29 11.30
C ALA A 496 6.35 4.98 11.67
N ASN A 497 5.43 5.92 11.40
CA ASN A 497 4.01 5.74 11.70
C ASN A 497 3.41 4.50 11.01
N PHE A 498 3.81 4.21 9.76
CA PHE A 498 3.40 3.01 9.05
C PHE A 498 3.87 1.74 9.77
N HIS A 499 5.16 1.61 10.09
CA HIS A 499 5.70 0.41 10.73
C HIS A 499 5.15 0.20 12.15
N LEU A 500 5.03 1.29 12.93
CA LEU A 500 4.51 1.25 14.31
C LEU A 500 3.02 0.86 14.35
N LYS A 501 2.21 1.36 13.42
CA LYS A 501 0.82 0.90 13.25
C LYS A 501 0.73 -0.59 12.90
N ASN A 502 1.72 -1.14 12.24
CA ASN A 502 1.84 -2.56 11.92
C ASN A 502 2.43 -3.39 13.07
N GLY A 503 2.67 -2.80 14.25
CA GLY A 503 3.14 -3.48 15.45
C GLY A 503 4.63 -3.78 15.48
N ALA A 504 5.43 -3.10 14.67
CA ALA A 504 6.87 -3.22 14.72
C ALA A 504 7.46 -2.52 15.95
N VAL A 505 8.57 -3.05 16.45
CA VAL A 505 9.46 -2.39 17.41
C VAL A 505 10.44 -1.51 16.64
N LEU A 506 10.66 -0.26 17.05
CA LEU A 506 11.75 0.58 16.55
C LEU A 506 13.05 0.02 17.10
N TRP A 507 13.75 -0.79 16.27
CA TRP A 507 14.78 -1.70 16.74
C TRP A 507 16.19 -1.10 16.74
N ARG A 508 16.59 -0.45 15.62
CA ARG A 508 17.93 0.10 15.49
C ARG A 508 17.95 1.27 14.50
N ILE A 509 18.64 2.33 14.85
CA ILE A 509 18.98 3.44 13.97
C ILE A 509 20.39 3.18 13.43
N ASN A 510 20.58 3.25 12.13
CA ASN A 510 21.82 2.87 11.46
C ASN A 510 22.46 4.09 10.80
N TRP A 511 23.67 4.45 11.24
CA TRP A 511 24.47 5.53 10.67
C TRP A 511 24.97 5.14 9.27
N GLN A 512 24.92 6.09 8.32
CA GLN A 512 25.38 5.92 6.93
C GLN A 512 24.89 4.64 6.24
N ALA A 513 23.69 4.20 6.55
CA ALA A 513 23.10 2.99 5.99
C ALA A 513 22.72 3.12 4.51
N ASP A 514 22.45 4.34 4.02
CA ASP A 514 22.19 4.66 2.62
C ASP A 514 23.01 5.87 2.17
N GLN A 515 24.15 5.63 1.55
CA GLN A 515 25.05 6.67 1.03
C GLN A 515 24.67 7.14 -0.39
N SER A 516 23.50 6.76 -0.90
CA SER A 516 23.00 7.34 -2.15
C SER A 516 22.74 8.85 -1.98
N HIS A 517 22.81 9.59 -3.07
CA HIS A 517 22.47 11.03 -3.06
C HIS A 517 21.11 11.30 -2.38
N ARG A 518 20.12 10.43 -2.62
CA ARG A 518 18.79 10.52 -2.01
C ARG A 518 18.80 10.23 -0.51
N GLY A 519 19.53 9.20 -0.07
CA GLY A 519 19.68 8.86 1.34
C GLY A 519 20.34 9.99 2.12
N LEU A 520 21.40 10.55 1.58
CA LEU A 520 22.11 11.69 2.18
C LEU A 520 21.22 12.95 2.25
N ALA A 521 20.54 13.30 1.17
CA ALA A 521 19.67 14.48 1.11
C ALA A 521 18.44 14.37 2.04
N ASN A 522 17.90 13.18 2.25
CA ASN A 522 16.69 12.98 3.07
C ASN A 522 16.99 12.77 4.55
N SER A 523 18.09 12.08 4.89
CA SER A 523 18.33 11.61 6.24
C SER A 523 19.82 11.58 6.66
N CYS A 524 20.70 12.30 5.98
CA CYS A 524 22.15 12.21 6.20
C CYS A 524 22.67 10.77 6.13
N GLY A 525 22.05 9.93 5.29
CA GLY A 525 22.38 8.51 5.14
C GLY A 525 21.85 7.61 6.27
N ILE A 526 21.09 8.12 7.24
CA ILE A 526 20.55 7.34 8.35
C ILE A 526 19.33 6.54 7.87
N MET A 527 19.25 5.26 8.29
CA MET A 527 18.08 4.40 8.10
C MET A 527 17.69 3.69 9.39
N VAL A 528 16.49 3.12 9.43
CA VAL A 528 15.92 2.47 10.61
C VAL A 528 15.56 1.02 10.32
N ASN A 529 15.92 0.11 11.24
CA ASN A 529 15.32 -1.21 11.30
C ASN A 529 14.07 -1.17 12.19
N TYR A 530 12.93 -1.55 11.62
CA TYR A 530 11.71 -1.87 12.34
C TYR A 530 11.58 -3.38 12.39
N ARG A 531 11.60 -3.97 13.62
CA ARG A 531 11.58 -5.44 13.80
C ARG A 531 10.17 -5.90 14.19
N TYR A 532 9.72 -6.96 13.55
CA TYR A 532 8.43 -7.59 13.79
C TYR A 532 8.62 -8.85 14.62
N PHE A 533 8.16 -8.84 15.87
CA PHE A 533 7.99 -10.01 16.72
C PHE A 533 6.57 -10.52 16.50
N LEU A 534 6.42 -11.63 15.76
CA LEU A 534 5.12 -12.03 15.23
C LEU A 534 4.04 -12.20 16.30
N ASP A 535 4.42 -12.74 17.45
CA ASP A 535 3.53 -12.97 18.59
C ASP A 535 3.13 -11.67 19.31
N GLU A 536 3.92 -10.59 19.15
CA GLU A 536 3.72 -9.29 19.80
C GLU A 536 3.14 -8.22 18.85
N CYS A 537 3.15 -8.46 17.53
CA CYS A 537 2.76 -7.44 16.56
C CYS A 537 1.36 -6.87 16.80
N GLU A 538 0.41 -7.71 17.23
CA GLU A 538 -0.96 -7.25 17.45
C GLU A 538 -1.08 -6.41 18.73
N SER A 539 -0.43 -6.84 19.82
CA SER A 539 -0.39 -6.07 21.06
C SER A 539 0.35 -4.74 20.89
N ASN A 540 1.50 -4.74 20.19
CA ASN A 540 2.27 -3.54 19.89
C ASN A 540 1.49 -2.55 19.03
N SER A 541 0.79 -3.06 17.99
CA SER A 541 -0.09 -2.24 17.14
C SER A 541 -1.21 -1.59 17.94
N ARG A 542 -1.86 -2.37 18.82
CA ARG A 542 -2.92 -1.88 19.72
C ARG A 542 -2.39 -0.81 20.67
N THR A 543 -1.26 -1.05 21.33
CA THR A 543 -0.61 -0.09 22.22
C THR A 543 -0.32 1.23 21.50
N TYR A 544 0.22 1.16 20.28
CA TYR A 544 0.50 2.35 19.52
C TYR A 544 -0.77 3.10 19.09
N LEU A 545 -1.83 2.39 18.67
CA LEU A 545 -3.07 3.02 18.20
C LEU A 545 -3.91 3.61 19.35
N GLU A 546 -3.95 2.95 20.52
CA GLU A 546 -4.77 3.36 21.67
C GLU A 546 -4.03 4.33 22.60
N SER A 547 -2.77 4.03 22.93
CA SER A 547 -1.97 4.79 23.90
C SER A 547 -0.92 5.69 23.26
N GLN A 548 -0.70 5.60 21.92
CA GLN A 548 0.32 6.36 21.19
C GLN A 548 1.75 6.09 21.69
N GLU A 549 1.92 4.99 22.42
CA GLU A 549 3.20 4.54 22.95
C GLU A 549 3.99 3.80 21.87
N ILE A 550 5.29 4.10 21.75
CA ILE A 550 6.20 3.48 20.80
C ILE A 550 7.06 2.45 21.54
N ILE A 551 7.00 1.21 21.07
CA ILE A 551 7.86 0.16 21.61
C ILE A 551 9.25 0.27 21.01
N LEU A 552 10.27 0.38 21.86
CA LEU A 552 11.66 0.67 21.51
C LEU A 552 12.58 -0.45 22.01
N SER A 553 13.65 -0.71 21.26
CA SER A 553 14.81 -1.47 21.77
C SER A 553 15.59 -0.65 22.81
N ASP A 554 16.43 -1.31 23.59
CA ASP A 554 17.24 -0.63 24.61
C ASP A 554 18.26 0.34 23.99
N SER A 555 18.83 0.02 22.82
CA SER A 555 19.73 0.91 22.10
C SER A 555 19.04 2.22 21.66
N VAL A 556 17.80 2.12 21.19
CA VAL A 556 17.03 3.31 20.79
C VAL A 556 16.54 4.08 22.00
N LYS A 557 16.12 3.40 23.09
CA LYS A 557 15.79 4.06 24.37
C LYS A 557 16.94 4.91 24.89
N PHE A 558 18.17 4.36 24.83
CA PHE A 558 19.37 5.11 25.23
C PHE A 558 19.55 6.41 24.43
N LEU A 559 19.41 6.35 23.08
CA LEU A 559 19.51 7.53 22.22
C LEU A 559 18.40 8.56 22.52
N VAL A 560 17.16 8.10 22.73
CA VAL A 560 16.03 8.97 23.09
C VAL A 560 16.24 9.64 24.43
N ASN A 561 16.65 8.91 25.46
CA ASN A 561 16.92 9.46 26.78
C ASN A 561 18.05 10.51 26.76
N THR A 562 19.11 10.21 25.98
CA THR A 562 20.19 11.16 25.76
C THR A 562 19.69 12.40 25.05
N ALA A 563 18.82 12.26 24.04
CA ALA A 563 18.22 13.39 23.34
C ALA A 563 17.36 14.25 24.26
N LEU A 564 16.49 13.65 25.06
CA LEU A 564 15.62 14.37 26.00
C LEU A 564 16.41 15.15 27.07
N SER A 565 17.55 14.62 27.49
CA SER A 565 18.41 15.30 28.46
C SER A 565 19.25 16.46 27.86
N LYS A 566 19.45 16.49 26.53
CA LYS A 566 20.36 17.40 25.85
C LYS A 566 19.67 18.44 24.95
N VAL A 567 18.45 18.11 24.42
CA VAL A 567 17.66 19.05 23.62
C VAL A 567 16.84 19.95 24.58
N VAL A 568 17.28 21.16 24.79
CA VAL A 568 16.63 22.11 25.73
C VAL A 568 15.87 23.17 24.93
N LYS A 569 14.55 23.26 25.10
CA LYS A 569 13.71 24.34 24.57
C LYS A 569 13.61 25.45 25.62
N LYS A 570 13.98 26.69 25.27
CA LYS A 570 13.79 27.84 26.16
C LYS A 570 12.29 28.09 26.38
N GLY A 571 11.82 27.98 27.62
CA GLY A 571 10.44 28.31 28.00
C GLY A 571 9.51 27.11 28.30
N SER A 572 9.97 25.87 28.17
CA SER A 572 9.26 24.74 28.76
C SER A 572 9.83 24.48 30.16
N GLU A 573 9.10 24.86 31.22
CA GLU A 573 9.28 24.21 32.51
C GLU A 573 9.20 22.70 32.31
N SER A 574 10.13 21.97 32.88
CA SER A 574 10.30 20.53 32.74
C SER A 574 9.01 19.79 33.14
N SER A 575 8.12 19.60 32.21
CA SER A 575 7.17 18.50 32.31
C SER A 575 7.93 17.22 31.95
N SER A 576 8.52 16.63 32.98
CA SER A 576 8.99 15.26 32.93
C SER A 576 7.79 14.37 32.57
N VAL A 577 7.65 14.01 31.31
CA VAL A 577 6.78 12.92 30.91
C VAL A 577 7.43 11.65 31.45
N PRO A 578 6.85 10.98 32.47
CA PRO A 578 7.43 9.74 32.98
C PRO A 578 7.35 8.70 31.84
N LEU A 579 8.48 8.13 31.47
CA LEU A 579 8.47 6.89 30.71
C LEU A 579 7.75 5.83 31.55
N PRO A 580 6.81 5.06 30.99
CA PRO A 580 6.12 4.02 31.74
C PRO A 580 7.14 3.04 32.32
N HIS A 581 7.00 2.76 33.62
CA HIS A 581 7.81 1.78 34.33
C HIS A 581 7.66 0.41 33.65
N PRO A 582 8.73 -0.40 33.57
CA PRO A 582 8.62 -1.77 33.09
C PRO A 582 7.63 -2.52 33.98
N ARG A 583 6.56 -3.03 33.38
CA ARG A 583 5.63 -3.92 34.08
C ARG A 583 6.41 -5.17 34.49
N SER A 584 6.38 -5.49 35.78
CA SER A 584 6.88 -6.76 36.32
C SER A 584 6.23 -7.91 35.54
N PRO A 585 6.95 -8.99 35.25
CA PRO A 585 6.38 -10.13 34.57
C PRO A 585 5.22 -10.69 35.40
N THR A 586 4.04 -10.74 34.80
CA THR A 586 2.87 -11.40 35.38
C THR A 586 3.21 -12.88 35.63
N PRO A 587 3.00 -13.43 36.82
CA PRO A 587 3.24 -14.84 37.07
C PRO A 587 2.34 -15.69 36.16
N PRO A 588 2.76 -16.89 35.73
CA PRO A 588 1.99 -17.73 34.83
C PRO A 588 0.66 -18.11 35.51
N LEU A 589 -0.44 -17.96 34.79
CA LEU A 589 -1.75 -18.44 35.14
C LEU A 589 -1.66 -19.96 35.39
N ILE A 590 -1.86 -20.38 36.62
CA ILE A 590 -2.03 -21.80 37.00
C ILE A 590 -3.36 -22.25 36.39
N THR A 591 -3.28 -23.04 35.34
CA THR A 591 -4.42 -23.79 34.80
C THR A 591 -4.83 -24.84 35.81
N VAL A 592 -5.92 -24.60 36.55
CA VAL A 592 -6.59 -25.61 37.34
C VAL A 592 -7.41 -26.47 36.37
N THR A 593 -6.98 -27.70 36.16
CA THR A 593 -7.78 -28.72 35.49
C THR A 593 -8.89 -29.16 36.44
N PRO A 594 -10.17 -29.21 36.03
CA PRO A 594 -11.21 -29.84 36.87
C PRO A 594 -11.05 -31.35 36.77
N ASP A 595 -10.81 -31.98 37.91
CA ASP A 595 -10.89 -33.42 38.09
C ASP A 595 -12.29 -33.96 37.71
N SER A 596 -12.28 -34.95 36.86
CA SER A 596 -13.42 -35.82 36.59
C SER A 596 -13.69 -36.72 37.80
N LYS A 597 -14.83 -36.55 38.45
CA LYS A 597 -15.53 -37.63 39.19
C LYS A 597 -17.03 -37.35 39.27
N ILE A 598 -17.74 -38.30 38.76
CA ILE A 598 -19.08 -38.85 38.85
C ILE A 598 -19.93 -38.56 37.64
#